data_4cf0215644024dcf591ad18ff1ba364d
#
_entry.id   4cf0215644024dcf591ad18ff1ba364d
#
_cell.length_a   1.000
_cell.length_b   1.000
_cell.length_c   1.000
_cell.angle_alpha   90.00
_cell.angle_beta   90.00
_cell.angle_gamma   90.00
#
_symmetry.space_group_name_H-M   'P 1'
#
loop_
_entity.id
_entity.type
_entity.pdbx_description
1 polymer ?
#
loop_
_entity_poly.entity_id
_entity_poly.type
_entity_poly.pdbx_seq_one_letter_code
_entity_poly.pdbx_strand_id
1 'polypeptide(L)'
;MPIRTLDPRVRSGSNVANFAPPLLPDATVMTPLRAVKGMNDVLPDEVGRWQRVEQVYARTMSLYGYREVRTPYVEPTGLFVRAIGETTDVVEKEMYSFVHHDEPLTLRPEGTAGAARAFIEHNVSSREPVTRWWYAGPMFRAERPQRGRYRQFYQLGAEIFGDPGPGCDAEMIGMLVGFLRELCVPDVQVLVNSLGGPDTRTRYREALVAHLTPRAASLSPDSQRRLQTNPLRILDSKDERDQSAVADAPGLHDFLDAGDREHFQKLRELLDALGTPYTVEPRLVRGLDYYSRTLFEIKGAHDKLGAGDTLVGGGRYDRMVADLGGPQVPAIGFAAGLERLLIASELAVSSRAVDALVAPIGPEALGPALVLARDLRAEGIRCEVDTRGSSLKSQLRRANTLGARVVFILGKTEIDQGVVQVKDLDGHTQDTLARAQAIRIVVDRLMAASRSVDSRPPTAGNGKETS
;
A
#
# COMPACT_ATOMS: atom_id res chain seq x y z
N MET A 1 27.16 32.35 -55.04
CA MET A 1 27.26 32.84 -53.66
C MET A 1 27.76 31.72 -52.78
N PRO A 2 28.88 31.90 -52.07
CA PRO A 2 29.66 30.79 -51.51
C PRO A 2 29.13 30.29 -50.20
N ILE A 3 29.28 28.96 -50.04
CA ILE A 3 28.98 28.15 -48.86
C ILE A 3 29.97 28.56 -47.74
N ARG A 4 29.44 29.00 -46.58
CA ARG A 4 30.22 29.24 -45.35
C ARG A 4 30.52 27.91 -44.69
N THR A 5 31.79 27.56 -44.64
CA THR A 5 32.36 26.48 -43.83
C THR A 5 32.24 26.80 -42.34
N LEU A 6 31.66 25.89 -41.56
CA LEU A 6 31.60 25.93 -40.09
C LEU A 6 32.97 25.57 -39.49
N ASP A 7 33.42 26.38 -38.54
CA ASP A 7 34.67 26.22 -37.77
C ASP A 7 34.59 25.00 -36.83
N PRO A 8 35.57 24.08 -36.83
CA PRO A 8 35.53 22.84 -36.04
C PRO A 8 36.09 22.99 -34.61
N ARG A 9 35.91 24.11 -33.92
CA ARG A 9 36.48 24.35 -32.58
C ARG A 9 35.42 24.64 -31.47
N VAL A 10 34.25 24.05 -31.53
CA VAL A 10 33.39 23.98 -30.34
C VAL A 10 33.67 22.65 -29.62
N ARG A 11 34.55 22.70 -28.62
CA ARG A 11 34.81 21.60 -27.71
C ARG A 11 33.53 21.38 -26.90
N SER A 12 32.83 20.28 -27.17
CA SER A 12 31.78 19.72 -26.32
C SER A 12 32.42 19.19 -25.02
N GLY A 13 32.30 19.93 -23.95
CA GLY A 13 32.61 19.47 -22.61
C GLY A 13 31.48 18.55 -22.13
N SER A 14 31.41 17.33 -22.62
CA SER A 14 30.60 16.27 -22.03
C SER A 14 31.31 15.71 -20.80
N ASN A 15 31.03 16.23 -19.62
CA ASN A 15 31.29 15.52 -18.38
C ASN A 15 30.33 14.31 -18.28
N VAL A 16 30.61 13.29 -19.07
CA VAL A 16 30.09 11.94 -18.79
C VAL A 16 30.91 11.44 -17.61
N ALA A 17 30.36 11.56 -16.40
CA ALA A 17 30.90 10.84 -15.26
C ALA A 17 30.81 9.34 -15.61
N ASN A 18 31.93 8.76 -16.04
CA ASN A 18 32.14 7.33 -16.11
C ASN A 18 31.90 6.79 -14.68
N PHE A 19 30.73 6.25 -14.41
CA PHE A 19 30.50 5.40 -13.24
C PHE A 19 31.26 4.09 -13.48
N ALA A 20 32.56 4.11 -13.25
CA ALA A 20 33.30 2.89 -12.93
C ALA A 20 32.66 2.38 -11.61
N PRO A 21 32.25 1.12 -11.52
CA PRO A 21 31.81 0.58 -10.26
C PRO A 21 32.91 0.82 -9.23
N PRO A 22 32.60 1.28 -8.00
CA PRO A 22 33.62 1.46 -6.97
C PRO A 22 34.38 0.13 -6.82
N LEU A 23 35.70 0.18 -6.88
CA LEU A 23 36.58 -0.97 -6.62
C LEU A 23 36.11 -1.60 -5.29
N LEU A 24 35.77 -2.89 -5.32
CA LEU A 24 35.46 -3.63 -4.12
C LEU A 24 36.61 -3.45 -3.13
N PRO A 25 36.36 -3.11 -1.86
CA PRO A 25 37.42 -2.98 -0.87
C PRO A 25 38.15 -4.31 -0.71
N ASP A 26 39.46 -4.22 -0.45
CA ASP A 26 40.38 -5.33 -0.29
C ASP A 26 39.84 -6.47 0.56
N ALA A 27 39.94 -7.70 0.11
CA ALA A 27 39.21 -8.91 0.50
C ALA A 27 39.62 -9.47 1.88
N THR A 28 39.91 -8.65 2.89
CA THR A 28 40.41 -9.15 4.17
C THR A 28 39.38 -9.19 5.32
N VAL A 29 38.24 -8.52 5.21
CA VAL A 29 37.10 -8.71 6.13
C VAL A 29 35.79 -8.54 5.34
N MET A 30 35.14 -9.62 4.96
CA MET A 30 33.81 -9.56 4.34
C MET A 30 32.79 -9.12 5.39
N THR A 31 32.46 -7.84 5.41
CA THR A 31 31.32 -7.35 6.18
C THR A 31 30.04 -7.92 5.58
N PRO A 32 29.14 -8.51 6.36
CA PRO A 32 27.87 -9.01 5.82
C PRO A 32 27.12 -7.91 5.10
N LEU A 33 26.66 -8.20 3.88
CA LEU A 33 25.83 -7.30 3.11
C LEU A 33 24.50 -7.06 3.84
N ARG A 34 24.02 -5.83 3.79
CA ARG A 34 22.73 -5.44 4.39
C ARG A 34 21.86 -4.81 3.33
N ALA A 35 20.55 -4.88 3.53
CA ALA A 35 19.58 -4.17 2.72
C ALA A 35 19.83 -2.66 2.74
N VAL A 36 19.41 -1.96 1.68
CA VAL A 36 19.47 -0.51 1.60
C VAL A 36 18.67 0.10 2.74
N LYS A 37 19.22 1.09 3.43
CA LYS A 37 18.53 1.75 4.55
C LYS A 37 17.15 2.27 4.14
N GLY A 38 16.12 1.79 4.81
CA GLY A 38 14.73 2.14 4.53
C GLY A 38 14.07 1.27 3.44
N MET A 39 14.74 0.21 3.00
CA MET A 39 14.18 -0.86 2.18
C MET A 39 14.31 -2.15 2.98
N ASN A 40 13.19 -2.72 3.41
CA ASN A 40 13.16 -3.81 4.38
C ASN A 40 12.70 -5.11 3.73
N ASP A 41 13.27 -6.22 4.19
CA ASP A 41 12.74 -7.56 3.88
C ASP A 41 11.45 -7.80 4.69
N VAL A 42 10.48 -8.48 4.11
CA VAL A 42 9.31 -9.00 4.81
C VAL A 42 9.53 -10.49 5.01
N LEU A 43 9.77 -10.90 6.25
CA LEU A 43 10.12 -12.27 6.60
C LEU A 43 8.87 -13.16 6.78
N PRO A 44 9.03 -14.51 6.76
CA PRO A 44 7.90 -15.45 6.83
C PRO A 44 6.98 -15.31 8.05
N ASP A 45 7.46 -14.81 9.16
CA ASP A 45 6.67 -14.54 10.38
C ASP A 45 5.79 -13.31 10.27
N GLU A 46 6.11 -12.38 9.37
CA GLU A 46 5.34 -11.17 9.11
C GLU A 46 4.46 -11.27 7.85
N VAL A 47 4.93 -11.98 6.81
CA VAL A 47 4.30 -12.00 5.49
C VAL A 47 2.83 -12.45 5.51
N GLY A 48 2.44 -13.30 6.45
CA GLY A 48 1.05 -13.74 6.59
C GLY A 48 0.06 -12.58 6.85
N ARG A 49 0.49 -11.56 7.60
CA ARG A 49 -0.32 -10.34 7.83
C ARG A 49 -0.44 -9.50 6.55
N TRP A 50 0.65 -9.39 5.78
CA TRP A 50 0.65 -8.73 4.48
C TRP A 50 -0.33 -9.36 3.52
N GLN A 51 -0.21 -10.68 3.34
CA GLN A 51 -1.11 -11.46 2.47
C GLN A 51 -2.57 -11.31 2.88
N ARG A 52 -2.87 -11.26 4.19
CA ARG A 52 -4.26 -11.06 4.65
C ARG A 52 -4.80 -9.69 4.27
N VAL A 53 -4.03 -8.62 4.43
CA VAL A 53 -4.43 -7.26 4.00
C VAL A 53 -4.66 -7.23 2.49
N GLU A 54 -3.74 -7.81 1.70
CA GLU A 54 -3.85 -7.88 0.25
C GLU A 54 -5.09 -8.67 -0.20
N GLN A 55 -5.40 -9.79 0.46
CA GLN A 55 -6.59 -10.60 0.17
C GLN A 55 -7.89 -9.84 0.46
N VAL A 56 -7.97 -9.17 1.62
CA VAL A 56 -9.13 -8.35 1.98
C VAL A 56 -9.29 -7.22 0.98
N TYR A 57 -8.19 -6.57 0.59
CA TYR A 57 -8.20 -5.51 -0.41
C TYR A 57 -8.69 -6.00 -1.78
N ALA A 58 -8.10 -7.05 -2.33
CA ALA A 58 -8.49 -7.61 -3.63
C ALA A 58 -9.97 -8.04 -3.65
N ARG A 59 -10.44 -8.65 -2.56
CA ARG A 59 -11.86 -9.00 -2.40
C ARG A 59 -12.74 -7.76 -2.39
N THR A 60 -12.39 -6.73 -1.61
CA THR A 60 -13.14 -5.47 -1.56
C THR A 60 -13.21 -4.85 -2.95
N MET A 61 -12.09 -4.74 -3.65
CA MET A 61 -12.06 -4.19 -5.01
C MET A 61 -12.97 -4.96 -5.96
N SER A 62 -12.95 -6.30 -5.90
CA SER A 62 -13.82 -7.15 -6.71
C SER A 62 -15.31 -6.92 -6.44
N LEU A 63 -15.70 -6.75 -5.17
CA LEU A 63 -17.10 -6.48 -4.78
C LEU A 63 -17.62 -5.15 -5.36
N TYR A 64 -16.75 -4.17 -5.56
CA TYR A 64 -17.09 -2.86 -6.14
C TYR A 64 -16.81 -2.77 -7.64
N GLY A 65 -16.52 -3.90 -8.30
CA GLY A 65 -16.34 -3.99 -9.74
C GLY A 65 -15.03 -3.43 -10.28
N TYR A 66 -14.03 -3.24 -9.42
CA TYR A 66 -12.69 -2.85 -9.88
C TYR A 66 -11.93 -4.05 -10.43
N ARG A 67 -11.12 -3.82 -11.47
CA ARG A 67 -10.23 -4.80 -12.08
C ARG A 67 -8.77 -4.47 -11.81
N GLU A 68 -7.96 -5.49 -11.56
CA GLU A 68 -6.53 -5.29 -11.30
C GLU A 68 -5.81 -4.80 -12.56
N VAL A 69 -4.96 -3.77 -12.39
CA VAL A 69 -3.97 -3.34 -13.37
C VAL A 69 -2.57 -3.40 -12.76
N ARG A 70 -1.60 -3.87 -13.52
CA ARG A 70 -0.19 -3.90 -13.11
C ARG A 70 0.62 -3.06 -14.08
N THR A 71 1.20 -1.97 -13.57
CA THR A 71 2.06 -1.08 -14.35
C THR A 71 3.54 -1.35 -14.05
N PRO A 72 4.46 -0.98 -14.93
CA PRO A 72 5.89 -1.08 -14.69
C PRO A 72 6.33 -0.37 -13.41
N TYR A 73 7.41 -0.86 -12.79
CA TYR A 73 8.02 -0.21 -11.63
C TYR A 73 9.00 0.89 -12.03
N VAL A 74 9.48 0.84 -13.24
CA VAL A 74 10.35 1.84 -13.86
C VAL A 74 9.58 2.49 -15.00
N GLU A 75 9.52 3.81 -14.99
CA GLU A 75 8.81 4.61 -15.99
C GLU A 75 9.71 5.78 -16.44
N PRO A 76 9.42 6.41 -17.57
CA PRO A 76 10.09 7.64 -17.96
C PRO A 76 9.94 8.72 -16.88
N THR A 77 11.03 9.39 -16.51
CA THR A 77 11.02 10.45 -15.49
C THR A 77 9.98 11.54 -15.79
N GLY A 78 9.83 11.90 -17.07
CA GLY A 78 8.86 12.89 -17.53
C GLY A 78 7.39 12.57 -17.19
N LEU A 79 7.05 11.30 -16.99
CA LEU A 79 5.70 10.92 -16.56
C LEU A 79 5.39 11.52 -15.19
N PHE A 80 6.28 11.32 -14.23
CA PHE A 80 6.06 11.79 -12.84
C PHE A 80 6.17 13.30 -12.72
N VAL A 81 7.09 13.92 -13.46
CA VAL A 81 7.24 15.38 -13.49
C VAL A 81 5.95 16.04 -13.96
N ARG A 82 5.33 15.53 -15.05
CA ARG A 82 4.06 16.05 -15.59
C ARG A 82 2.86 15.74 -14.70
N ALA A 83 2.79 14.51 -14.16
CA ALA A 83 1.63 14.09 -13.38
C ALA A 83 1.61 14.72 -12.00
N ILE A 84 2.75 14.73 -11.27
CA ILE A 84 2.80 15.12 -9.86
C ILE A 84 3.01 16.62 -9.69
N GLY A 85 3.71 17.26 -10.63
CA GLY A 85 4.09 18.69 -10.59
C GLY A 85 5.56 18.89 -10.20
N GLU A 86 6.24 19.73 -10.97
CA GLU A 86 7.69 19.98 -10.86
C GLU A 86 8.12 20.52 -9.48
N THR A 87 7.23 21.28 -8.81
CA THR A 87 7.53 21.96 -7.54
C THR A 87 7.13 21.16 -6.29
N THR A 88 6.83 19.89 -6.45
CA THR A 88 6.49 19.03 -5.31
C THR A 88 7.74 18.41 -4.69
N ASP A 89 7.75 18.19 -3.37
CA ASP A 89 8.87 17.54 -2.68
C ASP A 89 9.19 16.16 -3.27
N VAL A 90 8.18 15.43 -3.74
CA VAL A 90 8.35 14.13 -4.40
C VAL A 90 9.23 14.26 -5.63
N VAL A 91 8.93 15.20 -6.53
CA VAL A 91 9.69 15.40 -7.78
C VAL A 91 11.05 16.03 -7.51
N GLU A 92 11.14 17.04 -6.64
CA GLU A 92 12.39 17.76 -6.39
C GLU A 92 13.44 16.92 -5.64
N LYS A 93 13.01 16.04 -4.69
CA LYS A 93 13.93 15.46 -3.70
C LYS A 93 13.79 13.96 -3.46
N GLU A 94 12.64 13.35 -3.81
CA GLU A 94 12.32 12.01 -3.33
C GLU A 94 12.33 10.93 -4.42
N MET A 95 12.41 11.29 -5.71
CA MET A 95 12.47 10.32 -6.80
C MET A 95 13.82 9.60 -6.86
N TYR A 96 13.78 8.28 -7.07
CA TYR A 96 14.94 7.48 -7.46
C TYR A 96 15.04 7.49 -8.98
N SER A 97 15.75 8.47 -9.53
CA SER A 97 15.93 8.65 -10.96
C SER A 97 17.37 8.27 -11.39
N PHE A 98 17.50 7.71 -12.57
CA PHE A 98 18.77 7.31 -13.19
C PHE A 98 18.66 7.43 -14.70
N VAL A 99 19.81 7.45 -15.38
CA VAL A 99 19.87 7.47 -16.85
C VAL A 99 20.34 6.10 -17.33
N HIS A 100 19.61 5.51 -18.27
CA HIS A 100 19.98 4.26 -18.93
C HIS A 100 19.88 4.45 -20.46
N HIS A 101 21.00 4.26 -21.18
CA HIS A 101 21.08 4.52 -22.64
C HIS A 101 20.48 5.88 -23.05
N ASP A 102 20.90 6.95 -22.35
CA ASP A 102 20.44 8.33 -22.55
C ASP A 102 18.94 8.57 -22.22
N GLU A 103 18.23 7.59 -21.73
CA GLU A 103 16.84 7.73 -21.29
C GLU A 103 16.77 8.01 -19.77
N PRO A 104 16.14 9.13 -19.35
CA PRO A 104 15.90 9.40 -17.94
C PRO A 104 14.73 8.55 -17.43
N LEU A 105 15.03 7.65 -16.51
CA LEU A 105 14.10 6.70 -15.91
C LEU A 105 13.97 6.94 -14.42
N THR A 106 12.85 6.54 -13.86
CA THR A 106 12.54 6.71 -12.43
C THR A 106 11.82 5.48 -11.88
N LEU A 107 12.24 5.01 -10.71
CA LEU A 107 11.44 4.07 -9.92
C LEU A 107 10.17 4.78 -9.45
N ARG A 108 9.00 4.22 -9.73
CA ARG A 108 7.70 4.86 -9.47
C ARG A 108 7.54 5.31 -8.02
N PRO A 109 7.30 6.61 -7.75
CA PRO A 109 7.07 7.12 -6.41
C PRO A 109 5.62 6.95 -5.92
N GLU A 110 4.69 6.63 -6.83
CA GLU A 110 3.27 6.40 -6.61
C GLU A 110 2.65 5.65 -7.81
N GLY A 111 1.39 5.22 -7.72
CA GLY A 111 0.79 4.35 -8.73
C GLY A 111 -0.16 5.06 -9.72
N THR A 112 -0.72 6.22 -9.36
CA THR A 112 -1.75 6.92 -10.14
C THR A 112 -1.25 7.34 -11.52
N ALA A 113 -0.04 7.93 -11.60
CA ALA A 113 0.55 8.36 -12.87
C ALA A 113 0.75 7.19 -13.83
N GLY A 114 1.24 6.04 -13.34
CA GLY A 114 1.39 4.83 -14.13
C GLY A 114 0.05 4.27 -14.63
N ALA A 115 -1.00 4.30 -13.78
CA ALA A 115 -2.35 3.90 -14.18
C ALA A 115 -2.93 4.84 -15.23
N ALA A 116 -2.78 6.17 -15.07
CA ALA A 116 -3.24 7.16 -16.04
C ALA A 116 -2.51 7.01 -17.39
N ARG A 117 -1.18 6.82 -17.39
CA ARG A 117 -0.40 6.55 -18.59
C ARG A 117 -0.90 5.29 -19.30
N ALA A 118 -1.11 4.18 -18.57
CA ALA A 118 -1.62 2.94 -19.15
C ALA A 118 -3.03 3.12 -19.73
N PHE A 119 -3.91 3.89 -19.07
CA PHE A 119 -5.24 4.23 -19.56
C PHE A 119 -5.18 4.96 -20.91
N ILE A 120 -4.25 5.91 -21.05
CA ILE A 120 -4.05 6.67 -22.30
C ILE A 120 -3.44 5.77 -23.38
N GLU A 121 -2.32 5.11 -23.10
CA GLU A 121 -1.56 4.32 -24.05
C GLU A 121 -2.37 3.21 -24.68
N HIS A 122 -3.23 2.56 -23.90
CA HIS A 122 -4.10 1.49 -24.37
C HIS A 122 -5.47 1.98 -24.91
N ASN A 123 -5.66 3.29 -25.04
CA ASN A 123 -6.88 3.92 -25.53
C ASN A 123 -8.15 3.36 -24.86
N VAL A 124 -8.13 3.23 -23.53
CA VAL A 124 -9.19 2.56 -22.77
C VAL A 124 -10.51 3.33 -22.86
N SER A 125 -10.45 4.67 -22.85
CA SER A 125 -11.63 5.56 -22.95
C SER A 125 -12.50 5.32 -24.18
N SER A 126 -11.92 4.81 -25.27
CA SER A 126 -12.70 4.50 -26.49
C SER A 126 -13.59 3.25 -26.35
N ARG A 127 -13.32 2.41 -25.37
CA ARG A 127 -13.99 1.12 -25.16
C ARG A 127 -14.84 1.09 -23.89
N GLU A 128 -14.45 1.86 -22.89
CA GLU A 128 -15.08 1.87 -21.57
C GLU A 128 -15.31 3.32 -21.15
N PRO A 129 -16.58 3.78 -21.12
CA PRO A 129 -16.91 5.15 -20.69
C PRO A 129 -16.51 5.41 -19.23
N VAL A 130 -16.64 4.40 -18.36
CA VAL A 130 -16.20 4.43 -16.98
C VAL A 130 -15.33 3.21 -16.71
N THR A 131 -14.08 3.46 -16.29
CA THR A 131 -13.11 2.42 -16.00
C THR A 131 -12.79 2.45 -14.51
N ARG A 132 -12.81 1.28 -13.86
CA ARG A 132 -12.46 1.09 -12.44
C ARG A 132 -11.27 0.14 -12.34
N TRP A 133 -10.11 0.67 -12.02
CA TRP A 133 -8.88 -0.10 -11.85
C TRP A 133 -8.36 -0.03 -10.42
N TRP A 134 -7.73 -1.11 -9.98
CA TRP A 134 -6.98 -1.13 -8.74
C TRP A 134 -5.59 -1.74 -8.96
N TYR A 135 -4.65 -1.38 -8.11
CA TYR A 135 -3.29 -1.90 -8.11
C TYR A 135 -2.77 -2.08 -6.69
N ALA A 136 -1.79 -2.97 -6.54
CA ALA A 136 -0.99 -3.14 -5.32
C ALA A 136 0.48 -3.36 -5.70
N GLY A 137 1.39 -2.82 -4.92
CA GLY A 137 2.81 -3.07 -5.15
C GLY A 137 3.74 -2.03 -4.54
N PRO A 138 5.06 -2.25 -4.72
CA PRO A 138 6.08 -1.37 -4.17
C PRO A 138 6.15 -0.03 -4.89
N MET A 139 6.40 1.02 -4.09
CA MET A 139 6.71 2.37 -4.51
C MET A 139 8.04 2.80 -3.87
N PHE A 140 8.67 3.83 -4.42
CA PHE A 140 10.03 4.21 -4.04
C PHE A 140 10.14 5.73 -3.82
N ARG A 141 10.52 6.15 -2.61
CA ARG A 141 10.77 7.56 -2.27
C ARG A 141 12.00 7.69 -1.40
N ALA A 142 12.91 8.57 -1.77
CA ALA A 142 14.16 8.83 -1.04
C ALA A 142 13.95 9.71 0.20
N GLU A 143 12.81 9.56 0.89
CA GLU A 143 12.51 10.30 2.11
C GLU A 143 13.27 9.76 3.34
N ARG A 144 13.27 10.54 4.42
CA ARG A 144 13.86 10.13 5.69
C ARG A 144 13.03 8.99 6.30
N PRO A 145 13.61 7.78 6.45
CA PRO A 145 12.88 6.65 7.01
C PRO A 145 12.42 6.91 8.45
N GLN A 146 11.16 6.55 8.72
CA GLN A 146 10.56 6.56 10.06
C GLN A 146 9.49 5.46 10.13
N ARG A 147 8.91 5.24 11.30
CA ARG A 147 7.88 4.20 11.47
C ARG A 147 6.71 4.40 10.50
N GLY A 148 6.42 3.39 9.69
CA GLY A 148 5.37 3.43 8.66
C GLY A 148 5.68 4.31 7.44
N ARG A 149 6.94 4.79 7.30
CA ARG A 149 7.45 5.46 6.10
C ARG A 149 8.82 4.91 5.76
N TYR A 150 8.91 4.27 4.61
CA TYR A 150 10.11 3.60 4.12
C TYR A 150 10.46 4.14 2.74
N ARG A 151 11.70 3.88 2.30
CA ARG A 151 12.17 4.26 0.97
C ARG A 151 11.67 3.34 -0.13
N GLN A 152 11.45 2.07 0.20
CA GLN A 152 10.59 1.16 -0.52
C GLN A 152 9.41 0.87 0.40
N PHE A 153 8.20 1.13 -0.08
CA PHE A 153 6.95 0.92 0.65
C PHE A 153 5.88 0.41 -0.30
N TYR A 154 4.85 -0.21 0.22
CA TYR A 154 3.78 -0.76 -0.61
C TYR A 154 2.54 0.12 -0.57
N GLN A 155 1.98 0.38 -1.75
CA GLN A 155 0.67 1.04 -1.88
C GLN A 155 -0.39 0.07 -2.39
N LEU A 156 -1.57 0.22 -1.82
CA LEU A 156 -2.83 -0.25 -2.34
C LEU A 156 -3.54 0.97 -2.90
N GLY A 157 -3.91 0.97 -4.18
CA GLY A 157 -4.54 2.12 -4.81
C GLY A 157 -5.59 1.72 -5.83
N ALA A 158 -6.55 2.60 -6.06
CA ALA A 158 -7.55 2.42 -7.12
C ALA A 158 -7.95 3.76 -7.74
N GLU A 159 -8.33 3.68 -9.01
CA GLU A 159 -8.66 4.82 -9.85
C GLU A 159 -10.00 4.55 -10.57
N ILE A 160 -10.85 5.58 -10.64
CA ILE A 160 -12.02 5.62 -11.51
C ILE A 160 -11.78 6.69 -12.56
N PHE A 161 -11.82 6.30 -13.82
CA PHE A 161 -11.74 7.22 -14.97
C PHE A 161 -13.10 7.31 -15.64
N GLY A 162 -13.54 8.51 -16.00
CA GLY A 162 -14.72 8.75 -16.80
C GLY A 162 -16.00 9.16 -16.07
N ASP A 163 -16.03 9.09 -14.73
CA ASP A 163 -17.20 9.51 -13.94
C ASP A 163 -16.98 10.90 -13.32
N PRO A 164 -17.71 11.94 -13.76
CA PRO A 164 -17.57 13.30 -13.23
C PRO A 164 -18.36 13.54 -11.94
N GLY A 165 -19.24 12.61 -11.55
CA GLY A 165 -20.21 12.82 -10.48
C GLY A 165 -19.67 12.58 -9.07
N PRO A 166 -20.27 13.20 -8.05
CA PRO A 166 -19.91 12.99 -6.64
C PRO A 166 -20.36 11.63 -6.12
N GLY A 167 -21.13 10.86 -6.89
CA GLY A 167 -21.60 9.53 -6.52
C GLY A 167 -20.45 8.54 -6.38
N CYS A 168 -19.53 8.51 -7.34
CA CYS A 168 -18.36 7.63 -7.28
C CYS A 168 -17.36 8.07 -6.18
N ASP A 169 -17.32 9.37 -5.83
CA ASP A 169 -16.51 9.87 -4.72
C ASP A 169 -17.03 9.33 -3.38
N ALA A 170 -18.34 9.43 -3.16
CA ALA A 170 -18.98 8.91 -1.94
C ALA A 170 -18.87 7.39 -1.83
N GLU A 171 -19.10 6.66 -2.94
CA GLU A 171 -18.94 5.21 -3.00
C GLU A 171 -17.50 4.78 -2.65
N MET A 172 -16.49 5.45 -3.22
CA MET A 172 -15.09 5.19 -2.92
C MET A 172 -14.75 5.40 -1.44
N ILE A 173 -15.19 6.51 -0.84
CA ILE A 173 -14.96 6.80 0.59
C ILE A 173 -15.67 5.77 1.47
N GLY A 174 -16.93 5.46 1.19
CA GLY A 174 -17.70 4.44 1.94
C GLY A 174 -17.08 3.05 1.84
N MET A 175 -16.64 2.65 0.65
CA MET A 175 -15.91 1.41 0.40
C MET A 175 -14.63 1.32 1.27
N LEU A 176 -13.85 2.39 1.33
CA LEU A 176 -12.62 2.44 2.13
C LEU A 176 -12.89 2.34 3.63
N VAL A 177 -13.95 2.96 4.13
CA VAL A 177 -14.35 2.80 5.53
C VAL A 177 -14.75 1.35 5.83
N GLY A 178 -15.47 0.70 4.91
CA GLY A 178 -15.79 -0.72 4.99
C GLY A 178 -14.55 -1.62 4.98
N PHE A 179 -13.61 -1.35 4.10
CA PHE A 179 -12.31 -2.04 4.02
C PHE A 179 -11.51 -1.91 5.33
N LEU A 180 -11.38 -0.71 5.88
CA LEU A 180 -10.65 -0.49 7.13
C LEU A 180 -11.33 -1.17 8.32
N ARG A 181 -12.66 -1.22 8.33
CA ARG A 181 -13.43 -1.96 9.34
C ARG A 181 -13.15 -3.46 9.25
N GLU A 182 -13.10 -4.05 8.05
CA GLU A 182 -12.74 -5.47 7.86
C GLU A 182 -11.30 -5.76 8.30
N LEU A 183 -10.39 -4.80 8.17
CA LEU A 183 -9.03 -4.87 8.70
C LEU A 183 -8.96 -4.66 10.22
N CYS A 184 -10.06 -4.49 10.91
CA CYS A 184 -10.11 -4.18 12.35
C CYS A 184 -9.26 -2.95 12.72
N VAL A 185 -9.30 -1.90 11.89
CA VAL A 185 -8.64 -0.62 12.21
C VAL A 185 -9.58 0.17 13.13
N PRO A 186 -9.17 0.46 14.38
CA PRO A 186 -9.99 1.25 15.30
C PRO A 186 -9.94 2.74 14.97
N ASP A 187 -10.92 3.49 15.48
CA ASP A 187 -10.96 4.96 15.53
C ASP A 187 -10.66 5.64 14.19
N VAL A 188 -11.32 5.15 13.12
CA VAL A 188 -11.18 5.71 11.78
C VAL A 188 -11.89 7.06 11.69
N GLN A 189 -11.15 8.10 11.29
CA GLN A 189 -11.67 9.44 11.02
C GLN A 189 -11.57 9.77 9.53
N VAL A 190 -12.69 10.12 8.90
CA VAL A 190 -12.76 10.57 7.52
C VAL A 190 -12.76 12.09 7.48
N LEU A 191 -11.78 12.69 6.81
CA LEU A 191 -11.71 14.12 6.53
C LEU A 191 -12.02 14.34 5.05
N VAL A 192 -12.87 15.31 4.75
CA VAL A 192 -13.23 15.68 3.37
C VAL A 192 -13.07 17.18 3.15
N ASN A 193 -12.69 17.56 1.94
CA ASN A 193 -12.61 18.94 1.50
C ASN A 193 -12.96 19.04 0.00
N SER A 194 -13.14 20.25 -0.49
CA SER A 194 -13.18 20.57 -1.92
C SER A 194 -12.15 21.62 -2.25
N LEU A 195 -11.26 21.32 -3.20
CA LEU A 195 -10.31 22.29 -3.75
C LEU A 195 -10.91 23.15 -4.87
N GLY A 196 -12.13 22.85 -5.29
CA GLY A 196 -12.77 23.46 -6.43
C GLY A 196 -12.10 23.14 -7.77
N GLY A 197 -12.63 23.71 -8.83
CA GLY A 197 -12.07 23.63 -10.17
C GLY A 197 -10.86 24.55 -10.38
N PRO A 198 -10.30 24.60 -11.59
CA PRO A 198 -9.11 25.42 -11.90
C PRO A 198 -9.29 26.91 -11.61
N ASP A 199 -10.45 27.47 -11.94
CA ASP A 199 -10.73 28.89 -11.71
C ASP A 199 -10.85 29.23 -10.22
N THR A 200 -11.49 28.37 -9.44
CA THR A 200 -11.55 28.45 -7.97
C THR A 200 -10.13 28.44 -7.38
N ARG A 201 -9.29 27.50 -7.80
CA ARG A 201 -7.90 27.39 -7.33
C ARG A 201 -7.08 28.62 -7.66
N THR A 202 -7.23 29.19 -8.86
CA THR A 202 -6.52 30.39 -9.28
C THR A 202 -6.89 31.57 -8.40
N ARG A 203 -8.18 31.85 -8.22
CA ARG A 203 -8.69 32.98 -7.36
C ARG A 203 -8.25 32.78 -5.90
N TYR A 204 -8.35 31.57 -5.38
CA TYR A 204 -7.92 31.27 -4.01
C TYR A 204 -6.41 31.45 -3.84
N ARG A 205 -5.61 30.96 -4.79
CA ARG A 205 -4.15 31.15 -4.80
C ARG A 205 -3.79 32.66 -4.75
N GLU A 206 -4.42 33.48 -5.55
CA GLU A 206 -4.19 34.91 -5.57
C GLU A 206 -4.54 35.56 -4.21
N ALA A 207 -5.68 35.21 -3.63
CA ALA A 207 -6.09 35.69 -2.32
C ALA A 207 -5.13 35.24 -1.20
N LEU A 208 -4.67 33.98 -1.23
CA LEU A 208 -3.72 33.45 -0.26
C LEU A 208 -2.35 34.13 -0.38
N VAL A 209 -1.86 34.36 -1.60
CA VAL A 209 -0.62 35.11 -1.85
C VAL A 209 -0.74 36.55 -1.34
N ALA A 210 -1.84 37.24 -1.64
CA ALA A 210 -2.08 38.60 -1.15
C ALA A 210 -2.10 38.64 0.39
N HIS A 211 -2.70 37.67 1.04
CA HIS A 211 -2.74 37.52 2.50
C HIS A 211 -1.35 37.27 3.12
N LEU A 212 -0.54 36.38 2.52
CA LEU A 212 0.73 35.95 3.08
C LEU A 212 1.91 36.86 2.72
N THR A 213 1.85 37.63 1.61
CA THR A 213 2.93 38.52 1.17
C THR A 213 3.37 39.54 2.25
N PRO A 214 2.47 40.23 2.97
CA PRO A 214 2.87 41.11 4.06
C PRO A 214 3.54 40.42 5.24
N ARG A 215 3.32 39.08 5.35
CA ARG A 215 3.83 38.24 6.43
C ARG A 215 5.04 37.37 5.99
N ALA A 216 5.54 37.54 4.76
CA ALA A 216 6.56 36.71 4.15
C ALA A 216 7.82 36.54 5.02
N ALA A 217 8.27 37.63 5.67
CA ALA A 217 9.45 37.60 6.54
C ALA A 217 9.28 36.76 7.81
N SER A 218 8.04 36.51 8.26
CA SER A 218 7.76 35.69 9.44
C SER A 218 7.54 34.21 9.11
N LEU A 219 7.42 33.85 7.84
CA LEU A 219 7.28 32.45 7.40
C LEU A 219 8.58 31.66 7.58
N SER A 220 8.45 30.36 7.68
CA SER A 220 9.60 29.44 7.62
C SER A 220 10.34 29.57 6.27
N PRO A 221 11.66 29.25 6.18
CA PRO A 221 12.42 29.33 4.94
C PRO A 221 11.78 28.50 3.79
N ASP A 222 11.20 27.35 4.12
CA ASP A 222 10.50 26.51 3.15
C ASP A 222 9.21 27.20 2.67
N SER A 223 8.45 27.81 3.56
CA SER A 223 7.20 28.50 3.22
C SER A 223 7.42 29.82 2.50
N GLN A 224 8.53 30.52 2.74
CA GLN A 224 8.95 31.67 1.92
C GLN A 224 9.17 31.27 0.45
N ARG A 225 9.79 30.12 0.22
CA ARG A 225 9.98 29.55 -1.11
C ARG A 225 8.65 29.12 -1.73
N ARG A 226 7.81 28.40 -0.94
CA ARG A 226 6.48 27.94 -1.35
C ARG A 226 5.52 29.08 -1.68
N LEU A 227 5.66 30.23 -1.06
CA LEU A 227 4.83 31.41 -1.35
C LEU A 227 4.89 31.80 -2.85
N GLN A 228 6.05 31.62 -3.48
CA GLN A 228 6.24 31.92 -4.89
C GLN A 228 5.86 30.76 -5.80
N THR A 229 6.13 29.51 -5.38
CA THR A 229 5.97 28.31 -6.21
C THR A 229 4.61 27.64 -6.00
N ASN A 230 4.27 27.32 -4.74
CA ASN A 230 3.05 26.59 -4.38
C ASN A 230 2.49 27.02 -3.02
N PRO A 231 1.82 28.19 -2.93
CA PRO A 231 1.35 28.77 -1.68
C PRO A 231 0.33 27.89 -0.93
N LEU A 232 -0.44 27.03 -1.62
CA LEU A 232 -1.37 26.10 -1.00
C LEU A 232 -0.68 25.13 -0.02
N ARG A 233 0.59 24.80 -0.27
CA ARG A 233 1.40 23.94 0.61
C ARG A 233 1.77 24.58 1.94
N ILE A 234 1.58 25.89 2.09
CA ILE A 234 1.82 26.58 3.36
C ILE A 234 0.70 26.25 4.36
N LEU A 235 -0.51 25.94 3.87
CA LEU A 235 -1.65 25.53 4.71
C LEU A 235 -1.40 24.21 5.48
N ASP A 236 -0.57 23.32 4.92
CA ASP A 236 -0.21 22.02 5.50
C ASP A 236 1.13 22.08 6.30
N SER A 237 1.71 23.25 6.47
CA SER A 237 2.95 23.39 7.21
C SER A 237 2.74 23.08 8.70
N LYS A 238 3.71 22.34 9.29
CA LYS A 238 3.73 22.03 10.72
C LYS A 238 4.56 23.04 11.53
N ASP A 239 5.19 24.00 10.86
CA ASP A 239 5.97 25.06 11.52
C ASP A 239 5.00 26.07 12.16
N GLU A 240 5.19 26.36 13.46
CA GLU A 240 4.30 27.24 14.24
C GLU A 240 4.19 28.65 13.64
N ARG A 241 5.25 29.15 13.01
CA ARG A 241 5.27 30.45 12.32
C ARG A 241 4.29 30.46 11.16
N ASP A 242 4.31 29.39 10.37
CA ASP A 242 3.45 29.24 9.19
C ASP A 242 2.00 29.04 9.64
N GLN A 243 1.76 28.22 10.65
CA GLN A 243 0.43 28.01 11.22
C GLN A 243 -0.17 29.32 11.75
N SER A 244 0.65 30.16 12.41
CA SER A 244 0.22 31.48 12.88
C SER A 244 -0.12 32.41 11.72
N ALA A 245 0.64 32.37 10.61
CA ALA A 245 0.43 33.20 9.44
C ALA A 245 -0.82 32.80 8.64
N VAL A 246 -1.23 31.53 8.66
CA VAL A 246 -2.43 31.04 7.96
C VAL A 246 -3.66 30.96 8.86
N ALA A 247 -3.56 31.30 10.14
CA ALA A 247 -4.67 31.16 11.09
C ALA A 247 -5.92 31.95 10.68
N ASP A 248 -5.71 33.16 10.14
CA ASP A 248 -6.73 34.11 9.66
C ASP A 248 -6.76 34.21 8.12
N ALA A 249 -6.17 33.22 7.40
CA ALA A 249 -6.20 33.23 5.95
C ALA A 249 -7.63 32.98 5.42
N PRO A 250 -7.96 33.54 4.23
CA PRO A 250 -9.27 33.35 3.64
C PRO A 250 -9.58 31.87 3.46
N GLY A 251 -10.83 31.46 3.65
CA GLY A 251 -11.28 30.08 3.48
C GLY A 251 -11.42 29.72 1.99
N LEU A 252 -10.93 28.56 1.59
CA LEU A 252 -11.06 28.13 0.19
C LEU A 252 -12.53 28.02 -0.24
N HIS A 253 -13.41 27.60 0.66
CA HIS A 253 -14.85 27.44 0.38
C HIS A 253 -15.55 28.73 -0.04
N ASP A 254 -15.03 29.90 0.34
CA ASP A 254 -15.58 31.21 -0.06
C ASP A 254 -15.39 31.48 -1.55
N PHE A 255 -14.42 30.80 -2.16
CA PHE A 255 -14.05 30.95 -3.58
C PHE A 255 -14.68 29.90 -4.50
N LEU A 256 -15.33 28.85 -3.94
CA LEU A 256 -16.00 27.83 -4.73
C LEU A 256 -17.04 28.46 -5.67
N ASP A 257 -17.08 28.06 -6.93
CA ASP A 257 -18.17 28.42 -7.83
C ASP A 257 -19.45 27.64 -7.52
N ALA A 258 -20.53 27.91 -8.25
CA ALA A 258 -21.81 27.26 -8.01
C ALA A 258 -21.74 25.74 -8.24
N GLY A 259 -21.06 25.30 -9.32
CA GLY A 259 -20.92 23.88 -9.65
C GLY A 259 -20.04 23.14 -8.65
N ASP A 260 -18.98 23.75 -8.16
CA ASP A 260 -18.11 23.16 -7.14
C ASP A 260 -18.84 23.03 -5.78
N ARG A 261 -19.65 24.04 -5.43
CA ARG A 261 -20.51 23.99 -4.23
C ARG A 261 -21.56 22.89 -4.32
N GLU A 262 -22.24 22.80 -5.46
CA GLU A 262 -23.25 21.75 -5.70
C GLU A 262 -22.62 20.35 -5.63
N HIS A 263 -21.47 20.15 -6.28
CA HIS A 263 -20.73 18.88 -6.23
C HIS A 263 -20.38 18.50 -4.78
N PHE A 264 -19.80 19.43 -4.01
CA PHE A 264 -19.40 19.16 -2.64
C PHE A 264 -20.60 18.96 -1.70
N GLN A 265 -21.69 19.71 -1.88
CA GLN A 265 -22.92 19.52 -1.14
C GLN A 265 -23.50 18.12 -1.44
N LYS A 266 -23.53 17.72 -2.71
CA LYS A 266 -24.05 16.40 -3.10
C LYS A 266 -23.19 15.25 -2.58
N LEU A 267 -21.86 15.40 -2.55
CA LEU A 267 -20.96 14.45 -1.91
C LEU A 267 -21.36 14.23 -0.44
N ARG A 268 -21.57 15.30 0.32
CA ARG A 268 -21.94 15.23 1.74
C ARG A 268 -23.28 14.51 1.95
N GLU A 269 -24.30 14.87 1.16
CA GLU A 269 -25.60 14.20 1.20
C GLU A 269 -25.51 12.70 0.94
N LEU A 270 -24.64 12.29 0.01
CA LEU A 270 -24.42 10.88 -0.31
C LEU A 270 -23.64 10.14 0.79
N LEU A 271 -22.66 10.78 1.42
CA LEU A 271 -21.96 10.21 2.58
C LEU A 271 -22.92 10.03 3.77
N ASP A 272 -23.80 11.01 4.00
CA ASP A 272 -24.86 10.91 5.02
C ASP A 272 -25.82 9.75 4.72
N ALA A 273 -26.24 9.60 3.46
CA ALA A 273 -27.09 8.50 3.02
C ALA A 273 -26.43 7.12 3.16
N LEU A 274 -25.09 7.05 2.98
CA LEU A 274 -24.32 5.84 3.21
C LEU A 274 -24.06 5.55 4.71
N GLY A 275 -24.42 6.46 5.60
CA GLY A 275 -24.09 6.37 7.02
C GLY A 275 -22.58 6.38 7.28
N THR A 276 -21.82 7.08 6.45
CA THR A 276 -20.37 7.21 6.57
C THR A 276 -20.04 8.51 7.32
N PRO A 277 -19.58 8.45 8.58
CA PRO A 277 -19.22 9.64 9.33
C PRO A 277 -18.02 10.34 8.71
N TYR A 278 -18.08 11.65 8.62
CA TYR A 278 -16.98 12.48 8.09
C TYR A 278 -16.91 13.83 8.81
N THR A 279 -15.75 14.47 8.68
CA THR A 279 -15.52 15.86 9.11
C THR A 279 -15.09 16.69 7.91
N VAL A 280 -15.70 17.84 7.70
CA VAL A 280 -15.22 18.82 6.71
C VAL A 280 -13.99 19.51 7.29
N GLU A 281 -12.84 19.37 6.61
CA GLU A 281 -11.57 20.01 7.01
C GLU A 281 -11.14 21.01 5.94
N PRO A 282 -11.49 22.30 6.08
CA PRO A 282 -11.24 23.33 5.05
C PRO A 282 -9.75 23.55 4.73
N ARG A 283 -8.86 23.16 5.64
CA ARG A 283 -7.41 23.28 5.44
C ARG A 283 -6.77 22.01 4.88
N LEU A 284 -7.56 20.97 4.63
CA LEU A 284 -7.05 19.74 4.04
C LEU A 284 -6.52 20.02 2.63
N VAL A 285 -5.22 19.89 2.46
CA VAL A 285 -4.50 19.87 1.18
C VAL A 285 -3.60 18.65 1.10
N ARG A 286 -3.12 18.28 -0.08
CA ARG A 286 -2.29 17.10 -0.29
C ARG A 286 -0.96 17.48 -0.92
N GLY A 287 0.02 16.57 -0.79
CA GLY A 287 1.39 16.75 -1.29
C GLY A 287 1.58 16.67 -2.79
N LEU A 288 0.51 16.49 -3.56
CA LEU A 288 0.51 16.32 -5.01
C LEU A 288 -0.38 17.38 -5.63
N ASP A 289 0.04 18.00 -6.74
CA ASP A 289 -0.60 19.20 -7.27
C ASP A 289 -1.76 18.94 -8.23
N TYR A 290 -1.99 17.67 -8.58
CA TYR A 290 -3.00 17.31 -9.56
C TYR A 290 -4.44 17.32 -9.05
N TYR A 291 -4.66 17.39 -7.74
CA TYR A 291 -6.01 17.29 -7.18
C TYR A 291 -6.91 18.49 -7.55
N SER A 292 -8.18 18.18 -7.78
CA SER A 292 -9.29 19.10 -8.03
C SER A 292 -10.53 18.66 -7.27
N ARG A 293 -11.48 19.55 -7.03
CA ARG A 293 -12.76 19.26 -6.36
C ARG A 293 -12.60 18.40 -5.09
N THR A 294 -13.19 17.22 -5.07
CA THR A 294 -13.18 16.31 -3.91
C THR A 294 -11.77 15.93 -3.49
N LEU A 295 -11.47 16.16 -2.23
CA LEU A 295 -10.27 15.72 -1.55
C LEU A 295 -10.67 15.00 -0.28
N PHE A 296 -10.02 13.88 0.04
CA PHE A 296 -10.27 13.17 1.28
C PHE A 296 -9.01 12.55 1.88
N GLU A 297 -9.05 12.37 3.18
CA GLU A 297 -8.03 11.68 3.95
C GLU A 297 -8.70 10.83 5.01
N ILE A 298 -8.25 9.59 5.17
CA ILE A 298 -8.73 8.71 6.24
C ILE A 298 -7.57 8.48 7.20
N LYS A 299 -7.80 8.84 8.45
CA LYS A 299 -6.84 8.75 9.55
C LYS A 299 -7.19 7.58 10.47
N GLY A 300 -6.17 7.03 11.14
CA GLY A 300 -6.31 6.03 12.18
C GLY A 300 -5.84 6.56 13.54
N ALA A 301 -5.85 5.72 14.57
CA ALA A 301 -5.40 6.09 15.91
C ALA A 301 -3.97 6.62 15.91
N HIS A 302 -3.77 7.83 16.42
CA HIS A 302 -2.53 8.60 16.34
C HIS A 302 -1.36 7.94 17.10
N ASP A 303 -1.60 7.36 18.27
CA ASP A 303 -0.60 6.75 19.14
C ASP A 303 0.16 5.59 18.49
N LYS A 304 -0.47 4.82 17.59
CA LYS A 304 0.15 3.70 16.89
C LYS A 304 1.03 4.14 15.71
N LEU A 305 0.70 5.27 15.07
CA LEU A 305 1.29 5.71 13.80
C LEU A 305 2.37 6.81 13.94
N GLY A 306 2.56 7.37 15.13
CA GLY A 306 3.52 8.45 15.38
C GLY A 306 3.10 9.78 14.71
N ALA A 307 4.05 10.52 14.15
CA ALA A 307 3.83 11.87 13.63
C ALA A 307 2.90 11.96 12.39
N GLY A 308 2.42 10.85 11.87
CA GLY A 308 1.50 10.82 10.73
C GLY A 308 0.43 9.75 10.92
N ASP A 309 -0.81 10.18 11.01
CA ASP A 309 -2.00 9.36 11.26
C ASP A 309 -2.77 8.98 10.00
N THR A 310 -2.39 9.49 8.83
CA THR A 310 -3.02 9.20 7.54
C THR A 310 -2.80 7.76 7.12
N LEU A 311 -3.86 7.01 6.91
CA LEU A 311 -3.87 5.65 6.35
C LEU A 311 -4.13 5.64 4.85
N VAL A 312 -5.11 6.45 4.43
CA VAL A 312 -5.55 6.58 3.04
C VAL A 312 -5.62 8.05 2.67
N GLY A 313 -5.19 8.39 1.49
CA GLY A 313 -5.39 9.70 0.93
C GLY A 313 -5.80 9.63 -0.53
N GLY A 314 -6.79 10.43 -0.90
CA GLY A 314 -7.33 10.42 -2.25
C GLY A 314 -8.08 11.69 -2.62
N GLY A 315 -8.60 11.71 -3.83
CA GLY A 315 -9.38 12.82 -4.36
C GLY A 315 -9.48 12.81 -5.87
N ARG A 316 -10.18 13.79 -6.42
CA ARG A 316 -10.32 14.00 -7.86
C ARG A 316 -9.10 14.64 -8.48
N TYR A 317 -8.85 14.29 -9.73
CA TYR A 317 -7.78 14.83 -10.56
C TYR A 317 -8.21 14.89 -12.03
N ASP A 318 -9.26 15.67 -12.30
CA ASP A 318 -10.00 15.70 -13.56
C ASP A 318 -9.18 16.15 -14.77
N ARG A 319 -7.97 16.69 -14.58
CA ARG A 319 -7.10 17.17 -15.65
C ARG A 319 -5.92 16.25 -15.98
N MET A 320 -5.53 15.35 -15.08
CA MET A 320 -4.29 14.58 -15.21
C MET A 320 -4.22 13.82 -16.53
N VAL A 321 -5.32 13.19 -16.96
CA VAL A 321 -5.33 12.43 -18.22
C VAL A 321 -5.02 13.35 -19.41
N ALA A 322 -5.62 14.54 -19.46
CA ALA A 322 -5.34 15.52 -20.50
C ALA A 322 -3.94 16.13 -20.38
N ASP A 323 -3.47 16.44 -19.18
CA ASP A 323 -2.12 16.98 -18.92
C ASP A 323 -1.02 15.98 -19.31
N LEU A 324 -1.33 14.67 -19.30
CA LEU A 324 -0.46 13.60 -19.82
C LEU A 324 -0.59 13.35 -21.31
N GLY A 325 -1.44 14.12 -22.03
CA GLY A 325 -1.62 14.04 -23.49
C GLY A 325 -2.75 13.12 -23.92
N GLY A 326 -3.59 12.67 -23.00
CA GLY A 326 -4.80 11.90 -23.28
C GLY A 326 -6.04 12.78 -23.52
N PRO A 327 -7.23 12.18 -23.65
CA PRO A 327 -8.49 12.91 -23.74
C PRO A 327 -8.85 13.59 -22.40
N GLN A 328 -9.79 14.54 -22.48
CA GLN A 328 -10.36 15.16 -21.27
C GLN A 328 -11.29 14.15 -20.58
N VAL A 329 -10.78 13.47 -19.55
CA VAL A 329 -11.47 12.44 -18.79
C VAL A 329 -11.37 12.76 -17.30
N PRO A 330 -12.51 12.96 -16.60
CA PRO A 330 -12.48 13.16 -15.16
C PRO A 330 -12.03 11.89 -14.45
N ALA A 331 -11.36 12.04 -13.32
CA ALA A 331 -10.90 10.91 -12.57
C ALA A 331 -10.86 11.17 -11.05
N ILE A 332 -11.02 10.10 -10.29
CA ILE A 332 -10.84 10.07 -8.85
C ILE A 332 -10.08 8.80 -8.45
N GLY A 333 -9.23 8.88 -7.44
CA GLY A 333 -8.51 7.73 -6.93
C GLY A 333 -8.03 7.93 -5.50
N PHE A 334 -7.44 6.87 -4.97
CA PHE A 334 -6.81 6.89 -3.66
C PHE A 334 -5.54 6.04 -3.64
N ALA A 335 -4.71 6.29 -2.64
CA ALA A 335 -3.62 5.42 -2.25
C ALA A 335 -3.60 5.21 -0.74
N ALA A 336 -3.38 3.96 -0.31
CA ALA A 336 -3.21 3.55 1.08
C ALA A 336 -1.83 2.91 1.25
N GLY A 337 -1.10 3.28 2.30
CA GLY A 337 0.18 2.65 2.65
C GLY A 337 -0.04 1.34 3.39
N LEU A 338 0.40 0.20 2.80
CA LEU A 338 0.15 -1.13 3.37
C LEU A 338 0.81 -1.30 4.73
N GLU A 339 2.05 -0.83 4.91
CA GLU A 339 2.77 -0.88 6.19
C GLU A 339 2.03 -0.09 7.28
N ARG A 340 1.40 1.02 6.92
CA ARG A 340 0.62 1.83 7.86
C ARG A 340 -0.67 1.14 8.24
N LEU A 341 -1.33 0.48 7.29
CA LEU A 341 -2.49 -0.38 7.54
C LEU A 341 -2.13 -1.52 8.50
N LEU A 342 -0.98 -2.17 8.31
CA LEU A 342 -0.49 -3.22 9.19
C LEU A 342 -0.21 -2.73 10.62
N ILE A 343 0.30 -1.51 10.78
CA ILE A 343 0.52 -0.90 12.10
C ILE A 343 -0.81 -0.58 12.79
N ALA A 344 -1.77 -0.05 12.03
CA ALA A 344 -3.07 0.38 12.55
C ALA A 344 -4.02 -0.79 12.81
N SER A 345 -3.93 -1.87 12.03
CA SER A 345 -4.86 -3.01 12.12
C SER A 345 -4.62 -3.88 13.35
N GLU A 346 -5.71 -4.41 13.90
CA GLU A 346 -5.70 -5.40 14.99
C GLU A 346 -5.98 -6.82 14.47
N LEU A 347 -5.73 -7.06 13.19
CA LEU A 347 -5.91 -8.36 12.57
C LEU A 347 -5.06 -9.42 13.26
N ALA A 348 -5.71 -10.43 13.81
CA ALA A 348 -5.07 -11.65 14.24
C ALA A 348 -4.87 -12.56 13.02
N VAL A 349 -3.63 -12.87 12.68
CA VAL A 349 -3.29 -13.82 11.63
C VAL A 349 -2.57 -15.00 12.26
N SER A 350 -2.99 -16.22 11.87
CA SER A 350 -2.29 -17.43 12.31
C SER A 350 -0.87 -17.43 11.75
N SER A 351 0.11 -17.49 12.62
CA SER A 351 1.54 -17.60 12.24
C SER A 351 1.96 -19.05 11.89
N ARG A 352 1.00 -19.97 11.73
CA ARG A 352 1.28 -21.39 11.45
C ARG A 352 1.82 -21.56 10.04
N ALA A 353 3.07 -21.99 9.93
CA ALA A 353 3.71 -22.28 8.64
C ALA A 353 3.14 -23.53 7.98
N VAL A 354 2.83 -24.56 8.78
CA VAL A 354 2.26 -25.83 8.35
C VAL A 354 1.13 -26.27 9.28
N ASP A 355 0.24 -27.12 8.78
CA ASP A 355 -0.83 -27.74 9.57
C ASP A 355 -0.35 -29.03 10.24
N ALA A 356 0.58 -29.73 9.56
CA ALA A 356 1.11 -31.01 10.03
C ALA A 356 2.63 -31.12 9.80
N LEU A 357 3.28 -31.95 10.61
CA LEU A 357 4.63 -32.44 10.35
C LEU A 357 4.62 -33.97 10.26
N VAL A 358 5.29 -34.54 9.24
CA VAL A 358 5.51 -35.99 9.15
C VAL A 358 6.91 -36.32 9.64
N ALA A 359 6.99 -37.15 10.67
CA ALA A 359 8.19 -37.49 11.43
C ALA A 359 8.62 -38.93 11.17
N PRO A 360 9.50 -39.20 10.17
CA PRO A 360 10.07 -40.53 9.97
C PRO A 360 11.09 -40.88 11.06
N ILE A 361 11.02 -42.10 11.58
CA ILE A 361 11.95 -42.64 12.55
C ILE A 361 12.71 -43.81 11.92
N GLY A 362 13.98 -43.62 11.63
CA GLY A 362 14.82 -44.54 10.89
C GLY A 362 14.80 -44.30 9.37
N PRO A 363 15.85 -44.75 8.66
CA PRO A 363 16.02 -44.48 7.23
C PRO A 363 14.93 -45.17 6.37
N GLU A 364 14.40 -46.31 6.81
CA GLU A 364 13.34 -47.06 6.15
C GLU A 364 12.00 -46.31 6.14
N ALA A 365 11.79 -45.37 7.07
CA ALA A 365 10.55 -44.64 7.20
C ALA A 365 10.46 -43.44 6.26
N LEU A 366 11.57 -42.98 5.66
CA LEU A 366 11.57 -41.77 4.84
C LEU A 366 10.68 -41.91 3.59
N GLY A 367 10.78 -43.03 2.86
CA GLY A 367 9.95 -43.25 1.67
C GLY A 367 8.44 -43.23 1.98
N PRO A 368 7.97 -44.09 2.95
CA PRO A 368 6.59 -44.05 3.41
C PRO A 368 6.12 -42.71 3.95
N ALA A 369 6.98 -41.94 4.63
CA ALA A 369 6.66 -40.60 5.11
C ALA A 369 6.45 -39.57 3.96
N LEU A 370 7.26 -39.64 2.93
CA LEU A 370 7.09 -38.80 1.73
C LEU A 370 5.78 -39.15 0.99
N VAL A 371 5.40 -40.42 0.92
CA VAL A 371 4.12 -40.82 0.33
C VAL A 371 2.95 -40.31 1.17
N LEU A 372 3.01 -40.44 2.51
CA LEU A 372 1.99 -39.90 3.41
C LEU A 372 1.85 -38.37 3.25
N ALA A 373 2.97 -37.67 3.18
CA ALA A 373 2.97 -36.24 2.99
C ALA A 373 2.39 -35.78 1.63
N ARG A 374 2.66 -36.55 0.57
CA ARG A 374 2.03 -36.36 -0.75
C ARG A 374 0.51 -36.50 -0.63
N ASP A 375 0.04 -37.51 0.03
CA ASP A 375 -1.39 -37.79 0.17
C ASP A 375 -2.08 -36.72 1.01
N LEU A 376 -1.46 -36.23 2.11
CA LEU A 376 -1.94 -35.10 2.90
C LEU A 376 -2.02 -33.79 2.09
N ARG A 377 -1.01 -33.55 1.26
CA ARG A 377 -0.99 -32.34 0.39
C ARG A 377 -2.05 -32.41 -0.69
N ALA A 378 -2.36 -33.60 -1.21
CA ALA A 378 -3.47 -33.78 -2.15
C ALA A 378 -4.83 -33.39 -1.55
N GLU A 379 -4.98 -33.56 -0.23
CA GLU A 379 -6.16 -33.11 0.53
C GLU A 379 -6.06 -31.65 1.01
N GLY A 380 -5.10 -30.87 0.53
CA GLY A 380 -4.91 -29.45 0.86
C GLY A 380 -4.24 -29.19 2.22
N ILE A 381 -3.70 -30.20 2.89
CA ILE A 381 -3.02 -30.04 4.19
C ILE A 381 -1.56 -29.60 3.95
N ARG A 382 -1.20 -28.45 4.48
CA ARG A 382 0.18 -27.96 4.45
C ARG A 382 1.01 -28.80 5.40
N CYS A 383 1.97 -29.57 4.89
CA CYS A 383 2.83 -30.38 5.73
C CYS A 383 4.31 -30.37 5.33
N GLU A 384 5.19 -30.45 6.33
CA GLU A 384 6.63 -30.63 6.19
C GLU A 384 6.99 -32.09 6.58
N VAL A 385 8.02 -32.66 5.91
CA VAL A 385 8.61 -33.92 6.27
C VAL A 385 10.02 -33.65 6.80
N ASP A 386 10.40 -34.20 7.94
CA ASP A 386 11.80 -34.15 8.36
C ASP A 386 12.65 -35.14 7.55
N THR A 387 13.43 -34.61 6.62
CA THR A 387 14.29 -35.40 5.73
C THR A 387 15.72 -35.58 6.26
N ARG A 388 16.05 -35.02 7.44
CA ARG A 388 17.41 -34.94 7.97
C ARG A 388 17.77 -36.16 8.83
N GLY A 389 16.82 -37.06 9.09
CA GLY A 389 17.02 -38.21 9.98
C GLY A 389 17.23 -37.81 11.44
N SER A 390 16.64 -36.68 11.87
CA SER A 390 16.78 -36.16 13.22
C SER A 390 15.97 -36.99 14.24
N SER A 391 16.35 -36.90 15.53
CA SER A 391 15.62 -37.61 16.58
C SER A 391 14.17 -37.13 16.70
N LEU A 392 13.25 -37.97 17.16
CA LEU A 392 11.85 -37.61 17.39
C LEU A 392 11.69 -36.35 18.23
N LYS A 393 12.52 -36.18 19.28
CA LYS A 393 12.52 -34.95 20.10
C LYS A 393 12.84 -33.72 19.29
N SER A 394 13.79 -33.80 18.36
CA SER A 394 14.15 -32.67 17.46
C SER A 394 13.02 -32.39 16.48
N GLN A 395 12.41 -33.40 15.92
CA GLN A 395 11.29 -33.27 14.99
C GLN A 395 10.06 -32.67 15.66
N LEU A 396 9.72 -33.09 16.90
CA LEU A 396 8.64 -32.47 17.68
C LEU A 396 8.92 -30.99 18.02
N ARG A 397 10.19 -30.65 18.32
CA ARG A 397 10.56 -29.22 18.50
C ARG A 397 10.38 -28.43 17.20
N ARG A 398 10.75 -29.00 16.06
CA ARG A 398 10.52 -28.41 14.73
C ARG A 398 9.05 -28.21 14.46
N ALA A 399 8.19 -29.19 14.76
CA ALA A 399 6.75 -29.10 14.63
C ALA A 399 6.17 -27.91 15.42
N ASN A 400 6.58 -27.74 16.67
CA ASN A 400 6.18 -26.60 17.50
C ASN A 400 6.65 -25.25 16.89
N THR A 401 7.90 -25.19 16.42
CA THR A 401 8.44 -23.96 15.78
C THR A 401 7.65 -23.58 14.53
N LEU A 402 7.20 -24.56 13.75
CA LEU A 402 6.38 -24.37 12.55
C LEU A 402 4.90 -24.08 12.87
N GLY A 403 4.49 -24.25 14.12
CA GLY A 403 3.11 -24.12 14.55
C GLY A 403 2.22 -25.26 14.04
N ALA A 404 2.80 -26.45 13.75
CA ALA A 404 2.03 -27.62 13.34
C ALA A 404 1.03 -28.00 14.44
N ARG A 405 -0.18 -28.38 14.02
CA ARG A 405 -1.24 -28.86 14.93
C ARG A 405 -1.13 -30.35 15.18
N VAL A 406 -0.63 -31.06 14.17
CA VAL A 406 -0.56 -32.54 14.18
C VAL A 406 0.82 -33.00 13.76
N VAL A 407 1.32 -34.05 14.41
CA VAL A 407 2.52 -34.76 13.98
C VAL A 407 2.17 -36.21 13.65
N PHE A 408 2.48 -36.62 12.43
CA PHE A 408 2.41 -38.03 12.02
C PHE A 408 3.76 -38.68 12.24
N ILE A 409 3.82 -39.69 13.10
CA ILE A 409 5.05 -40.41 13.45
C ILE A 409 5.01 -41.76 12.76
N LEU A 410 6.06 -42.05 12.00
CA LEU A 410 6.25 -43.31 11.24
C LEU A 410 7.60 -43.90 11.58
N GLY A 411 7.61 -45.05 12.19
CA GLY A 411 8.78 -45.89 12.37
C GLY A 411 8.56 -47.25 11.69
N LYS A 412 9.54 -48.13 11.84
CA LYS A 412 9.47 -49.51 11.27
C LYS A 412 8.22 -50.24 11.72
N THR A 413 7.87 -50.18 12.98
CA THR A 413 6.70 -50.87 13.55
C THR A 413 5.41 -50.39 12.90
N GLU A 414 5.24 -49.09 12.76
CA GLU A 414 4.04 -48.50 12.14
C GLU A 414 3.93 -48.88 10.67
N ILE A 415 5.06 -48.96 9.95
CA ILE A 415 5.11 -49.34 8.55
C ILE A 415 4.69 -50.82 8.39
N ASP A 416 5.29 -51.70 9.19
CA ASP A 416 5.03 -53.14 9.12
C ASP A 416 3.56 -53.47 9.45
N GLN A 417 2.90 -52.64 10.29
CA GLN A 417 1.49 -52.79 10.70
C GLN A 417 0.51 -52.01 9.81
N GLY A 418 0.98 -51.19 8.86
CA GLY A 418 0.12 -50.34 8.03
C GLY A 418 -0.59 -49.23 8.78
N VAL A 419 -0.03 -48.80 9.93
CA VAL A 419 -0.58 -47.76 10.79
C VAL A 419 0.32 -46.50 10.80
N VAL A 420 -0.12 -45.47 11.48
CA VAL A 420 0.64 -44.23 11.78
C VAL A 420 0.25 -43.75 13.16
N GLN A 421 1.19 -43.28 13.94
CA GLN A 421 0.87 -42.55 15.17
C GLN A 421 0.57 -41.07 14.83
N VAL A 422 -0.58 -40.62 15.28
CA VAL A 422 -1.04 -39.24 15.09
C VAL A 422 -1.02 -38.55 16.44
N LYS A 423 -0.14 -37.57 16.60
CA LYS A 423 -0.04 -36.75 17.80
C LYS A 423 -0.66 -35.39 17.55
N ASP A 424 -1.73 -35.08 18.27
CA ASP A 424 -2.37 -33.76 18.31
C ASP A 424 -1.62 -32.88 19.31
N LEU A 425 -1.00 -31.80 18.81
CA LEU A 425 -0.22 -30.88 19.64
C LEU A 425 -1.10 -29.85 20.35
N ASP A 426 -2.26 -29.51 19.81
CA ASP A 426 -3.23 -28.60 20.43
C ASP A 426 -4.04 -29.35 21.53
N GLY A 427 -4.49 -30.57 21.24
CA GLY A 427 -5.27 -31.40 22.15
C GLY A 427 -4.45 -32.26 23.11
N HIS A 428 -3.13 -32.31 22.96
CA HIS A 428 -2.20 -33.16 23.73
C HIS A 428 -2.56 -34.65 23.74
N THR A 429 -3.19 -35.16 22.67
CA THR A 429 -3.55 -36.55 22.49
C THR A 429 -2.63 -37.24 21.48
N GLN A 430 -2.57 -38.59 21.57
CA GLN A 430 -1.83 -39.40 20.61
C GLN A 430 -2.60 -40.67 20.34
N ASP A 431 -2.90 -40.93 19.07
CA ASP A 431 -3.66 -42.08 18.60
C ASP A 431 -2.84 -42.91 17.60
N THR A 432 -3.06 -44.21 17.55
CA THR A 432 -2.52 -45.06 16.48
C THR A 432 -3.66 -45.44 15.54
N LEU A 433 -3.56 -45.03 14.28
CA LEU A 433 -4.63 -45.17 13.30
C LEU A 433 -4.14 -45.89 12.04
N ALA A 434 -5.02 -46.61 11.38
CA ALA A 434 -4.74 -47.09 10.03
C ALA A 434 -4.45 -45.88 9.12
N ARG A 435 -3.43 -45.98 8.28
CA ARG A 435 -2.90 -44.86 7.51
C ARG A 435 -3.97 -44.13 6.69
N ALA A 436 -4.87 -44.84 6.00
CA ALA A 436 -5.96 -44.26 5.22
C ALA A 436 -7.00 -43.53 6.10
N GLN A 437 -7.28 -44.04 7.31
CA GLN A 437 -8.18 -43.39 8.26
C GLN A 437 -7.57 -42.14 8.89
N ALA A 438 -6.25 -42.20 9.18
CA ALA A 438 -5.53 -41.06 9.78
C ALA A 438 -5.62 -39.80 8.91
N ILE A 439 -5.43 -39.92 7.60
CA ILE A 439 -5.55 -38.82 6.66
C ILE A 439 -6.95 -38.20 6.77
N ARG A 440 -8.00 -38.99 6.63
CA ARG A 440 -9.39 -38.53 6.65
C ARG A 440 -9.77 -37.85 7.97
N ILE A 441 -9.45 -38.48 9.10
CA ILE A 441 -9.75 -37.94 10.43
C ILE A 441 -9.06 -36.58 10.67
N VAL A 442 -7.78 -36.49 10.25
CA VAL A 442 -7.01 -35.24 10.44
C VAL A 442 -7.51 -34.15 9.49
N VAL A 443 -7.84 -34.47 8.25
CA VAL A 443 -8.45 -33.52 7.30
C VAL A 443 -9.74 -32.96 7.88
N ASP A 444 -10.65 -33.82 8.33
CA ASP A 444 -11.93 -33.39 8.92
C ASP A 444 -11.72 -32.48 10.14
N ARG A 445 -10.80 -32.82 11.05
CA ARG A 445 -10.46 -31.99 12.22
C ARG A 445 -9.86 -30.64 11.84
N LEU A 446 -8.95 -30.61 10.89
CA LEU A 446 -8.29 -29.36 10.46
C LEU A 446 -9.24 -28.42 9.72
N MET A 447 -10.11 -28.98 8.87
CA MET A 447 -11.14 -28.21 8.14
C MET A 447 -12.22 -27.65 9.08
N ALA A 448 -12.67 -28.43 10.07
CA ALA A 448 -13.63 -27.96 11.07
C ALA A 448 -13.08 -26.75 11.88
N ALA A 449 -11.82 -26.84 12.26
CA ALA A 449 -11.18 -25.77 13.03
C ALA A 449 -10.87 -24.50 12.18
N SER A 450 -10.64 -24.62 10.88
CA SER A 450 -10.47 -23.47 9.97
C SER A 450 -11.78 -22.69 9.82
N ARG A 451 -12.93 -23.37 9.73
CA ARG A 451 -14.26 -22.75 9.66
C ARG A 451 -14.61 -21.96 10.93
N SER A 452 -14.16 -22.43 12.09
CA SER A 452 -14.44 -21.76 13.38
C SER A 452 -13.62 -20.48 13.58
N VAL A 453 -12.51 -20.31 12.91
CA VAL A 453 -11.69 -19.08 12.95
C VAL A 453 -12.26 -18.01 12.03
N ASP A 454 -12.73 -18.41 10.84
CA ASP A 454 -13.33 -17.45 9.86
C ASP A 454 -14.72 -16.95 10.29
N SER A 455 -15.40 -17.65 11.20
CA SER A 455 -16.78 -17.35 11.65
C SER A 455 -16.87 -16.51 12.93
N ARG A 456 -15.77 -16.12 13.56
CA ARG A 456 -15.83 -15.24 14.73
C ARG A 456 -16.10 -13.80 14.28
N PRO A 457 -17.27 -13.20 14.66
CA PRO A 457 -17.46 -11.77 14.50
C PRO A 457 -16.42 -11.02 15.34
N PRO A 458 -15.99 -9.81 14.94
CA PRO A 458 -15.11 -8.99 15.75
C PRO A 458 -15.75 -8.81 17.14
N THR A 459 -15.02 -9.15 18.19
CA THR A 459 -15.45 -8.95 19.56
C THR A 459 -15.75 -7.47 19.75
N ALA A 460 -17.03 -7.14 19.93
CA ALA A 460 -17.44 -5.82 20.36
C ALA A 460 -16.72 -5.51 21.68
N GLY A 461 -15.93 -4.44 21.69
CA GLY A 461 -15.23 -3.97 22.88
C GLY A 461 -16.25 -3.75 24.00
N ASN A 462 -16.03 -4.41 25.15
CA ASN A 462 -16.79 -4.18 26.36
C ASN A 462 -16.69 -2.69 26.74
N GLY A 463 -17.75 -1.94 26.44
CA GLY A 463 -17.96 -0.63 27.04
C GLY A 463 -17.98 -0.80 28.56
N LYS A 464 -16.96 -0.27 29.23
CA LYS A 464 -17.03 -0.07 30.68
C LYS A 464 -18.11 0.99 30.92
N GLU A 465 -19.28 0.55 31.35
CA GLU A 465 -20.23 1.41 32.07
C GLU A 465 -19.51 1.92 33.33
N THR A 466 -19.22 3.21 33.35
CA THR A 466 -18.87 3.91 34.60
C THR A 466 -20.18 4.48 35.16
N SER A 467 -20.64 3.89 36.25
CA SER A 467 -21.63 4.45 37.18
C SER A 467 -21.09 5.70 37.86
#